data_c6375ece9272644ca00bc4cf2c05a75e
#
_entry.id   c6375ece9272644ca00bc4cf2c05a75e
#
_cell.length_a   1.000
_cell.length_b   1.000
_cell.length_c   1.000
_cell.angle_alpha   90.00
_cell.angle_beta   90.00
_cell.angle_gamma   90.00
#
_symmetry.space_group_name_H-M   'P 1'
#
loop_
_entity.id
_entity.type
_entity.pdbx_description
1 polymer ?
#
loop_
_entity_poly.entity_id
_entity_poly.type
_entity_poly.pdbx_seq_one_letter_code
_entity_poly.pdbx_strand_id
1 'polypeptide(L)' 'LMPLKELEQYIKQNKHLPDVPTQDEISKDGMDVYEMNAVLLKKLEELTLYVIEQQKQIVELENEIKNIKQ' A
#
# COMPACT_ATOMS: atom_id res chain seq x y z
N LEU A 1 -0.60 -4.14 8.61
CA LEU A 1 -0.41 -3.96 7.15
C LEU A 1 -0.35 -5.32 6.46
N MET A 2 -1.02 -5.44 5.33
CA MET A 2 -1.00 -6.65 4.50
C MET A 2 0.39 -6.80 3.86
N PRO A 3 0.99 -8.00 3.84
CA PRO A 3 2.24 -8.21 3.12
C PRO A 3 2.11 -7.83 1.64
N LEU A 4 3.19 -7.27 1.07
CA LEU A 4 3.14 -6.76 -0.30
C LEU A 4 2.81 -7.83 -1.34
N LYS A 5 3.25 -9.08 -1.13
CA LYS A 5 2.90 -10.19 -2.03
C LYS A 5 1.40 -10.45 -2.06
N GLU A 6 0.76 -10.43 -0.89
CA GLU A 6 -0.69 -10.62 -0.80
C GLU A 6 -1.44 -9.43 -1.40
N LEU A 7 -0.91 -8.22 -1.17
CA LEU A 7 -1.46 -7.00 -1.74
C LEU A 7 -1.40 -7.05 -3.27
N GLU A 8 -0.28 -7.49 -3.83
CA GLU A 8 -0.13 -7.64 -5.28
C GLU A 8 -1.17 -8.60 -5.84
N GLN A 9 -1.34 -9.76 -5.20
CA GLN A 9 -2.32 -10.75 -5.64
C GLN A 9 -3.75 -10.18 -5.54
N TYR A 10 -4.04 -9.46 -4.47
CA TYR A 10 -5.36 -8.86 -4.29
C TYR A 10 -5.67 -7.87 -5.41
N ILE A 11 -4.72 -7.00 -5.74
CA ILE A 11 -4.91 -6.00 -6.80
C ILE A 11 -5.10 -6.68 -8.15
N LYS A 12 -4.32 -7.73 -8.44
CA LYS A 12 -4.45 -8.47 -9.70
C LYS A 12 -5.82 -9.14 -9.84
N GLN A 13 -6.36 -9.68 -8.75
CA GLN A 13 -7.65 -10.37 -8.76
C GLN A 13 -8.82 -9.40 -8.74
N ASN A 14 -8.74 -8.36 -7.94
CA ASN A 14 -9.87 -7.46 -7.67
C ASN A 14 -9.78 -6.12 -8.38
N LYS A 15 -8.60 -5.77 -8.91
CA LYS A 15 -8.33 -4.53 -9.66
C LYS A 15 -8.53 -3.26 -8.84
N HIS A 16 -8.44 -3.36 -7.51
CA HIS A 16 -8.46 -2.21 -6.62
C HIS A 16 -7.78 -2.59 -5.30
N LEU A 17 -7.42 -1.59 -4.52
CA LEU A 17 -6.80 -1.78 -3.22
C LEU A 17 -7.83 -2.32 -2.21
N PRO A 18 -7.38 -3.12 -1.20
CA PRO A 18 -8.28 -3.54 -0.13
C PRO A 18 -8.88 -2.33 0.60
N ASP A 19 -10.13 -2.45 0.99
CA ASP A 19 -10.87 -1.41 1.72
C ASP A 19 -11.07 -0.11 0.95
N VAL A 20 -10.70 -0.07 -0.33
CA VAL A 20 -10.98 1.07 -1.20
C VAL A 20 -12.12 0.67 -2.13
N PRO A 21 -13.22 1.43 -2.17
CA PRO A 21 -14.33 1.08 -3.06
C PRO A 21 -13.91 1.19 -4.52
N THR A 22 -14.51 0.35 -5.36
CA THR A 22 -14.30 0.44 -6.81
C THR A 22 -15.01 1.66 -7.35
N GLN A 23 -14.62 2.07 -8.55
CA GLN A 23 -15.28 3.18 -9.23
C GLN A 23 -16.78 2.93 -9.40
N ASP A 24 -17.16 1.70 -9.71
CA ASP A 24 -18.56 1.31 -9.84
C ASP A 24 -19.33 1.43 -8.53
N GLU A 25 -18.70 1.01 -7.41
CA GLU A 25 -19.30 1.14 -6.09
C GLU A 25 -19.51 2.60 -5.71
N ILE A 26 -18.54 3.45 -6.01
CA ILE A 26 -18.65 4.89 -5.76
C ILE A 26 -19.82 5.48 -6.54
N SER A 27 -19.96 5.09 -7.81
CA SER A 27 -21.03 5.58 -8.67
C SER A 27 -22.41 5.11 -8.24
N LYS A 28 -22.50 3.85 -7.78
CA LYS A 28 -23.80 3.27 -7.36
C LYS A 28 -24.24 3.75 -5.99
N ASP A 29 -23.31 3.80 -5.05
CA ASP A 29 -23.65 4.06 -3.65
C ASP A 29 -23.59 5.53 -3.28
N GLY A 30 -23.11 6.38 -4.20
CA GLY A 30 -23.04 7.82 -3.99
C GLY A 30 -22.15 8.19 -2.82
N MET A 31 -20.93 7.60 -2.78
CA MET A 31 -20.00 7.86 -1.69
C MET A 31 -19.75 9.36 -1.53
N ASP A 32 -19.87 9.86 -0.30
CA ASP A 32 -19.58 11.23 0.06
C ASP A 32 -18.09 11.55 -0.16
N VAL A 33 -17.84 12.78 -0.60
CA VAL A 33 -16.46 13.28 -0.81
C VAL A 33 -15.64 13.18 0.47
N TYR A 34 -16.22 13.47 1.63
CA TYR A 34 -15.53 13.38 2.92
C TYR A 34 -15.15 11.95 3.23
N GLU A 35 -16.04 11.00 2.99
CA GLU A 35 -15.75 9.57 3.19
C GLU A 35 -14.65 9.11 2.26
N MET A 36 -14.70 9.51 1.00
CA MET A 36 -13.69 9.16 0.01
C MET A 36 -12.33 9.72 0.40
N ASN A 37 -12.28 10.98 0.83
CA ASN A 37 -11.03 11.60 1.28
C ASN A 37 -10.45 10.90 2.49
N ALA A 38 -11.29 10.48 3.44
CA ALA A 38 -10.84 9.73 4.61
C ALA A 38 -10.22 8.39 4.22
N VAL A 39 -10.84 7.66 3.29
CA VAL A 39 -10.32 6.40 2.78
C VAL A 39 -8.99 6.61 2.08
N LEU A 40 -8.90 7.63 1.22
CA LEU A 40 -7.67 7.93 0.49
C LEU A 40 -6.54 8.33 1.43
N LEU A 41 -6.82 9.13 2.46
CA LEU A 41 -5.83 9.51 3.45
C LEU A 41 -5.30 8.29 4.20
N LYS A 42 -6.19 7.39 4.62
CA LYS A 42 -5.81 6.16 5.29
C LYS A 42 -4.88 5.33 4.41
N LYS A 43 -5.21 5.20 3.12
CA LYS A 43 -4.39 4.42 2.17
C LYS A 43 -3.04 5.09 1.93
N LEU A 44 -3.00 6.41 1.88
CA LEU A 44 -1.75 7.14 1.77
C LEU A 44 -0.85 6.88 2.98
N GLU A 45 -1.41 6.90 4.18
CA GLU A 45 -0.68 6.59 5.40
C GLU A 45 -0.13 5.17 5.38
N GLU A 46 -0.94 4.19 4.97
CA GLU A 46 -0.51 2.80 4.86
C GLU A 46 0.64 2.65 3.85
N LEU A 47 0.51 3.28 2.68
CA LEU A 47 1.57 3.26 1.67
C LEU A 47 2.86 3.89 2.19
N THR A 48 2.75 4.97 2.95
CA THR A 48 3.91 5.61 3.56
C THR A 48 4.64 4.65 4.51
N LEU A 49 3.88 3.89 5.30
CA LEU A 49 4.47 2.88 6.20
C LEU A 49 5.18 1.77 5.42
N TYR A 50 4.62 1.33 4.30
CA TYR A 50 5.29 0.36 3.43
C TYR A 50 6.62 0.91 2.89
N VAL A 51 6.62 2.16 2.45
CA VAL A 51 7.83 2.80 1.93
C VAL A 51 8.90 2.90 3.01
N ILE A 52 8.53 3.26 4.22
CA ILE A 52 9.46 3.33 5.35
C ILE A 52 10.06 1.96 5.63
N GLU A 53 9.25 0.92 5.64
CA GLU A 53 9.72 -0.44 5.87
C GLU A 53 10.69 -0.89 4.77
N GLN A 54 10.37 -0.59 3.51
CA GLN A 54 11.25 -0.89 2.39
C GLN A 54 12.59 -0.17 2.51
N GLN A 55 12.57 1.08 2.97
CA GLN A 55 13.80 1.85 3.17
C GLN A 55 14.69 1.19 4.22
N LYS A 56 14.10 0.72 5.30
CA LYS A 56 14.86 -0.01 6.34
C LYS A 56 15.50 -1.27 5.76
N GLN A 57 14.76 -2.02 4.96
CA GLN A 57 15.27 -3.24 4.32
C GLN A 57 16.41 -2.93 3.35
N ILE A 58 16.30 -1.84 2.61
CA ILE A 58 17.35 -1.41 1.68
C ILE A 58 18.63 -1.08 2.45
N VAL A 59 18.52 -0.34 3.55
CA VAL A 59 19.67 0.00 4.39
C VAL A 59 20.33 -1.25 4.96
N GLU A 60 19.55 -2.21 5.42
CA GLU A 60 20.08 -3.48 5.94
C GLU A 60 20.84 -4.24 4.85
N LEU A 61 20.29 -4.31 3.64
CA LEU A 61 20.94 -4.98 2.52
C LEU A 61 22.23 -4.27 2.11
N GLU A 62 22.24 -2.95 2.10
CA GLU A 62 23.46 -2.17 1.83
C GLU A 62 24.55 -2.47 2.86
N ASN A 63 24.18 -2.56 4.12
CA ASN A 63 25.13 -2.89 5.19
C ASN A 63 25.67 -4.31 5.04
N GLU A 64 24.83 -5.27 4.67
CA GLU A 64 25.27 -6.65 4.41
C GLU A 64 26.27 -6.70 3.25
N ILE A 65 26.02 -5.96 2.18
CA ILE A 65 26.94 -5.88 1.04
C ILE A 65 28.28 -5.31 1.47
N LYS A 66 28.29 -4.25 2.27
CA LYS A 66 29.52 -3.67 2.80
C LYS A 66 30.31 -4.68 3.62
N ASN A 67 29.63 -5.46 4.46
CA ASN A 67 30.30 -6.45 5.30
C ASN A 67 30.90 -7.59 4.45
N ILE A 68 30.24 -7.98 3.38
CA ILE A 68 30.75 -9.03 2.49
C ILE A 68 31.99 -8.55 1.72
N LYS A 69 32.05 -7.28 1.35
CA LYS A 69 33.18 -6.74 0.59
C LYS A 69 34.42 -6.45 1.43
N GLN A 70 34.29 -6.51 2.73
CA GLN A 70 35.43 -6.35 3.64
C GLN A 70 36.06 -7.71 3.89
#